data_b05c6640158df59dd759c9fffdc9c656
#
_entry.id   b05c6640158df59dd759c9fffdc9c656
#
_cell.length_a   1.000
_cell.length_b   1.000
_cell.length_c   1.000
_cell.angle_alpha   90.00
_cell.angle_beta   90.00
_cell.angle_gamma   90.00
#
_symmetry.space_group_name_H-M   'P 1'
#
loop_
_entity.id
_entity.type
_entity.pdbx_description
1 polymer ?
#
loop_
_entity_poly.entity_id
_entity_poly.type
_entity_poly.pdbx_seq_one_letter_code
_entity_poly.pdbx_strand_id
1 'polypeptide(L)'
;GLSPTERRILQVALTTGNEAMLEPFRKNMRGEAYIDAEGLKKEMNDWKYPLHMIDFETTSVALPLYKDMRPYEQVAFQFSHHVIEEDGTIRHEGQWLNTEKHRFPNFEFVRALRDSLSKDNGSVFRYATHENSILRAIHAQLKASYEKDKKELMEFIDSITHYKVGSGKSEVTIAGKRDMIDLLEVVKRYFYHPSMKGSNSIKVVLPAVLKSSQAIVDKYSQPIYGSVIPSLNIPAEDPKSWITRSADGEIENPYKHLDEISAFLG
;
A
#
# COMPACT_ATOMS: atom_id res chain seq x y z
N GLY A 1 -17.55 21.32 13.31
CA GLY A 1 -17.70 21.81 11.93
C GLY A 1 -17.22 20.77 10.94
N LEU A 2 -17.69 20.79 9.70
CA LEU A 2 -17.30 19.86 8.65
C LEU A 2 -15.79 19.93 8.38
N SER A 3 -15.14 18.79 8.24
CA SER A 3 -13.76 18.68 7.80
C SER A 3 -13.59 19.20 6.35
N PRO A 4 -12.38 19.53 5.89
CA PRO A 4 -12.14 19.95 4.50
C PRO A 4 -12.65 18.91 3.47
N THR A 5 -12.50 17.61 3.75
CA THR A 5 -12.97 16.53 2.88
C THR A 5 -14.51 16.52 2.82
N GLU A 6 -15.19 16.61 3.96
CA GLU A 6 -16.63 16.67 4.02
C GLU A 6 -17.19 17.90 3.27
N ARG A 7 -16.57 19.07 3.41
CA ARG A 7 -16.95 20.27 2.63
C ARG A 7 -16.82 20.03 1.14
N ARG A 8 -15.73 19.38 0.70
CA ARG A 8 -15.51 19.08 -0.71
C ARG A 8 -16.54 18.11 -1.27
N ILE A 9 -16.85 17.02 -0.55
CA ILE A 9 -17.88 16.06 -0.95
C ILE A 9 -19.24 16.75 -1.03
N LEU A 10 -19.59 17.53 0.00
CA LEU A 10 -20.84 18.30 0.01
C LEU A 10 -20.93 19.26 -1.18
N GLN A 11 -19.86 19.98 -1.47
CA GLN A 11 -19.79 20.90 -2.60
C GLN A 11 -19.98 20.17 -3.94
N VAL A 12 -19.31 19.03 -4.13
CA VAL A 12 -19.45 18.22 -5.36
C VAL A 12 -20.87 17.66 -5.47
N ALA A 13 -21.43 17.10 -4.39
CA ALA A 13 -22.80 16.58 -4.37
C ALA A 13 -23.84 17.66 -4.73
N LEU A 14 -23.73 18.86 -4.14
CA LEU A 14 -24.61 19.98 -4.44
C LEU A 14 -24.45 20.50 -5.87
N THR A 15 -23.22 20.51 -6.40
CA THR A 15 -22.94 20.99 -7.77
C THR A 15 -23.42 20.01 -8.84
N THR A 16 -23.31 18.71 -8.56
CA THR A 16 -23.67 17.65 -9.53
C THR A 16 -25.11 17.16 -9.40
N GLY A 17 -25.81 17.54 -8.35
CA GLY A 17 -27.14 17.00 -8.03
C GLY A 17 -27.13 15.51 -7.66
N ASN A 18 -25.98 14.95 -7.36
CA ASN A 18 -25.82 13.55 -7.04
C ASN A 18 -26.14 13.27 -5.58
N GLU A 19 -27.38 12.93 -5.28
CA GLU A 19 -27.85 12.64 -3.91
C GLU A 19 -27.10 11.45 -3.26
N ALA A 20 -26.61 10.50 -4.03
CA ALA A 20 -25.83 9.38 -3.51
C ALA A 20 -24.53 9.84 -2.82
N MET A 21 -23.95 10.95 -3.26
CA MET A 21 -22.79 11.56 -2.61
C MET A 21 -23.13 12.20 -1.26
N LEU A 22 -24.39 12.38 -0.92
CA LEU A 22 -24.83 12.90 0.37
C LEU A 22 -24.99 11.80 1.44
N GLU A 23 -25.04 10.54 1.04
CA GLU A 23 -25.16 9.43 1.97
C GLU A 23 -24.01 9.35 3.01
N PRO A 24 -22.73 9.57 2.66
CA PRO A 24 -21.67 9.63 3.65
C PRO A 24 -21.91 10.69 4.74
N PHE A 25 -22.51 11.82 4.38
CA PHE A 25 -22.87 12.88 5.34
C PHE A 25 -24.00 12.45 6.27
N ARG A 26 -25.03 11.82 5.73
CA ARG A 26 -26.16 11.32 6.52
C ARG A 26 -25.69 10.24 7.52
N LYS A 27 -24.83 9.33 7.09
CA LYS A 27 -24.22 8.31 7.95
C LYS A 27 -23.20 8.88 8.93
N ASN A 28 -22.38 9.85 8.51
CA ASN A 28 -21.45 10.54 9.39
C ASN A 28 -22.17 11.26 10.55
N MET A 29 -23.31 11.89 10.27
CA MET A 29 -24.14 12.51 11.32
C MET A 29 -24.65 11.51 12.34
N ARG A 30 -24.75 10.22 11.97
CA ARG A 30 -25.15 9.12 12.87
C ARG A 30 -23.96 8.39 13.50
N GLY A 31 -22.73 8.75 13.14
CA GLY A 31 -21.52 8.07 13.61
C GLY A 31 -21.25 6.71 12.94
N GLU A 32 -21.96 6.39 11.85
CA GLU A 32 -21.86 5.11 11.13
C GLU A 32 -20.82 5.17 10.00
N ALA A 33 -20.25 4.01 9.66
CA ALA A 33 -19.43 3.86 8.47
C ALA A 33 -20.27 3.95 7.20
N TYR A 34 -19.70 4.52 6.15
CA TYR A 34 -20.23 4.43 4.79
C TYR A 34 -19.38 3.47 3.97
N ILE A 35 -20.02 2.52 3.29
CA ILE A 35 -19.38 1.62 2.34
C ILE A 35 -20.27 1.58 1.10
N ASP A 36 -19.73 1.99 -0.06
CA ASP A 36 -20.33 1.73 -1.35
C ASP A 36 -19.98 0.29 -1.79
N ALA A 37 -20.74 -0.67 -1.27
CA ALA A 37 -20.50 -2.08 -1.50
C ALA A 37 -20.67 -2.48 -2.97
N GLU A 38 -21.64 -1.89 -3.68
CA GLU A 38 -21.90 -2.18 -5.09
C GLU A 38 -20.78 -1.67 -5.99
N GLY A 39 -20.34 -0.42 -5.77
CA GLY A 39 -19.23 0.17 -6.51
C GLY A 39 -17.92 -0.57 -6.26
N LEU A 40 -17.62 -0.91 -5.00
CA LEU A 40 -16.45 -1.68 -4.63
C LEU A 40 -16.46 -3.08 -5.25
N LYS A 41 -17.58 -3.80 -5.17
CA LYS A 41 -17.73 -5.13 -5.79
C LYS A 41 -17.50 -5.09 -7.30
N LYS A 42 -18.03 -4.07 -7.97
CA LYS A 42 -17.83 -3.88 -9.40
C LYS A 42 -16.35 -3.70 -9.75
N GLU A 43 -15.63 -2.88 -8.98
CA GLU A 43 -14.19 -2.69 -9.17
C GLU A 43 -13.39 -3.96 -8.88
N MET A 44 -13.74 -4.69 -7.82
CA MET A 44 -13.08 -5.94 -7.46
C MET A 44 -13.25 -7.05 -8.51
N ASN A 45 -14.31 -7.01 -9.34
CA ASN A 45 -14.49 -7.98 -10.43
C ASN A 45 -13.42 -7.88 -11.52
N ASP A 46 -12.73 -6.74 -11.63
CA ASP A 46 -11.62 -6.53 -12.58
C ASP A 46 -10.27 -6.98 -11.99
N TRP A 47 -10.21 -7.31 -10.71
CA TRP A 47 -8.99 -7.78 -10.05
C TRP A 47 -8.72 -9.25 -10.42
N LYS A 48 -7.46 -9.54 -10.70
CA LYS A 48 -7.00 -10.88 -11.08
C LYS A 48 -6.25 -11.50 -9.93
N TYR A 49 -6.70 -12.69 -9.50
CA TYR A 49 -5.97 -13.46 -8.50
C TYR A 49 -4.74 -14.17 -9.10
N PRO A 50 -3.71 -14.39 -8.27
CA PRO A 50 -3.58 -13.97 -6.88
C PRO A 50 -3.40 -12.45 -6.75
N LEU A 51 -3.83 -11.86 -5.61
CA LEU A 51 -3.68 -10.43 -5.33
C LEU A 51 -2.35 -10.19 -4.61
N HIS A 52 -1.47 -9.40 -5.20
CA HIS A 52 -0.14 -9.10 -4.66
C HIS A 52 -0.13 -7.78 -3.92
N MET A 53 0.09 -7.80 -2.61
CA MET A 53 0.25 -6.62 -1.76
C MET A 53 1.75 -6.38 -1.56
N ILE A 54 2.25 -5.24 -2.03
CA ILE A 54 3.66 -4.86 -1.86
C ILE A 54 3.78 -3.59 -1.02
N ASP A 55 4.87 -3.50 -0.28
CA ASP A 55 5.22 -2.33 0.52
C ASP A 55 6.75 -2.14 0.52
N PHE A 56 7.22 -0.89 0.39
CA PHE A 56 8.62 -0.55 0.21
C PHE A 56 9.14 0.32 1.36
N GLU A 57 10.35 -0.02 1.84
CA GLU A 57 11.11 0.88 2.71
C GLU A 57 12.24 1.55 1.93
N THR A 58 12.30 2.86 2.05
CA THR A 58 13.19 3.70 1.26
C THR A 58 13.81 4.80 2.08
N THR A 59 14.91 5.36 1.58
CA THR A 59 15.54 6.55 2.17
C THR A 59 15.93 7.56 1.10
N SER A 60 15.98 8.82 1.50
CA SER A 60 16.38 9.94 0.66
C SER A 60 17.04 10.98 1.56
N VAL A 61 18.37 10.99 1.60
CA VAL A 61 19.16 11.79 2.54
C VAL A 61 20.00 12.85 1.82
N ALA A 62 20.32 13.94 2.53
CA ALA A 62 21.10 15.04 1.99
C ALA A 62 22.55 14.65 1.67
N LEU A 63 23.14 13.78 2.52
CA LEU A 63 24.49 13.26 2.28
C LEU A 63 24.38 11.92 1.53
N PRO A 64 24.96 11.81 0.33
CA PRO A 64 24.93 10.58 -0.45
C PRO A 64 25.51 9.39 0.32
N LEU A 65 24.76 8.30 0.38
CA LEU A 65 25.16 7.05 1.03
C LEU A 65 26.11 6.20 0.18
N TYR A 66 26.11 6.42 -1.13
CA TYR A 66 26.85 5.63 -2.10
C TYR A 66 27.63 6.54 -3.06
N LYS A 67 28.71 6.00 -3.63
CA LYS A 67 29.52 6.71 -4.63
C LYS A 67 28.64 7.09 -5.83
N ASP A 68 28.88 8.28 -6.37
CA ASP A 68 28.21 8.84 -7.56
C ASP A 68 26.69 9.09 -7.38
N MET A 69 26.17 8.94 -6.16
CA MET A 69 24.79 9.26 -5.80
C MET A 69 24.62 10.77 -5.61
N ARG A 70 23.50 11.32 -6.00
CA ARG A 70 23.11 12.73 -5.79
C ARG A 70 22.49 12.93 -4.40
N PRO A 71 22.58 14.14 -3.82
CA PRO A 71 21.79 14.50 -2.65
C PRO A 71 20.28 14.24 -2.89
N TYR A 72 19.61 13.68 -1.89
CA TYR A 72 18.16 13.34 -1.93
C TYR A 72 17.77 12.33 -3.01
N GLU A 73 18.70 11.62 -3.61
CA GLU A 73 18.39 10.53 -4.53
C GLU A 73 17.73 9.37 -3.78
N GLN A 74 16.72 8.78 -4.40
CA GLN A 74 15.94 7.71 -3.78
C GLN A 74 16.72 6.41 -3.71
N VAL A 75 16.69 5.77 -2.55
CA VAL A 75 17.28 4.46 -2.29
C VAL A 75 16.21 3.55 -1.71
N ALA A 76 15.88 2.49 -2.43
CA ALA A 76 15.01 1.42 -1.94
C ALA A 76 15.87 0.31 -1.33
N PHE A 77 15.65 -0.02 -0.07
CA PHE A 77 16.49 -0.98 0.65
C PHE A 77 15.73 -2.19 1.20
N GLN A 78 14.40 -2.18 1.14
CA GLN A 78 13.55 -3.29 1.57
C GLN A 78 12.23 -3.30 0.80
N PHE A 79 11.69 -4.50 0.55
CA PHE A 79 10.27 -4.68 0.29
C PHE A 79 9.73 -5.89 1.05
N SER A 80 8.42 -5.86 1.31
CA SER A 80 7.61 -7.02 1.68
C SER A 80 6.58 -7.31 0.60
N HIS A 81 6.25 -8.59 0.41
CA HIS A 81 5.28 -9.04 -0.57
C HIS A 81 4.37 -10.10 0.04
N HIS A 82 3.10 -9.80 0.13
CA HIS A 82 2.06 -10.72 0.59
C HIS A 82 1.11 -11.05 -0.56
N VAL A 83 0.55 -12.22 -0.55
CA VAL A 83 -0.38 -12.72 -1.57
C VAL A 83 -1.69 -13.15 -0.94
N ILE A 84 -2.79 -12.82 -1.60
CA ILE A 84 -4.13 -13.30 -1.27
C ILE A 84 -4.63 -14.12 -2.45
N GLU A 85 -4.90 -15.38 -2.23
CA GLU A 85 -5.48 -16.30 -3.22
C GLU A 85 -6.99 -16.09 -3.37
N GLU A 86 -7.58 -16.64 -4.41
CA GLU A 86 -9.02 -16.53 -4.68
C GLU A 86 -9.89 -17.17 -3.59
N ASP A 87 -9.38 -18.20 -2.92
CA ASP A 87 -10.05 -18.84 -1.78
C ASP A 87 -9.91 -18.05 -0.46
N GLY A 88 -9.22 -16.90 -0.48
CA GLY A 88 -8.96 -16.05 0.67
C GLY A 88 -7.76 -16.48 1.52
N THR A 89 -6.99 -17.48 1.09
CA THR A 89 -5.71 -17.84 1.72
C THR A 89 -4.71 -16.70 1.58
N ILE A 90 -4.04 -16.37 2.68
CA ILE A 90 -3.04 -15.30 2.73
C ILE A 90 -1.69 -15.91 3.07
N ARG A 91 -0.61 -15.46 2.42
CA ARG A 91 0.76 -15.85 2.75
C ARG A 91 1.75 -14.70 2.54
N HIS A 92 2.83 -14.72 3.28
CA HIS A 92 4.00 -13.89 3.06
C HIS A 92 4.84 -14.54 1.95
N GLU A 93 4.68 -14.09 0.71
CA GLU A 93 5.24 -14.69 -0.50
C GLU A 93 6.72 -14.39 -0.67
N GLY A 94 7.16 -13.19 -0.29
CA GLY A 94 8.53 -12.76 -0.47
C GLY A 94 8.89 -11.51 0.30
N GLN A 95 10.18 -11.32 0.45
CA GLN A 95 10.78 -10.12 1.02
C GLN A 95 12.21 -9.98 0.52
N TRP A 96 12.70 -8.76 0.56
CA TRP A 96 14.11 -8.48 0.31
C TRP A 96 14.57 -7.33 1.19
N LEU A 97 15.78 -7.46 1.74
CA LEU A 97 16.43 -6.43 2.55
C LEU A 97 17.88 -6.31 2.12
N ASN A 98 18.33 -5.09 1.87
CA ASN A 98 19.75 -4.84 1.63
C ASN A 98 20.56 -4.98 2.92
N THR A 99 21.38 -6.01 2.97
CA THR A 99 22.32 -6.25 4.08
C THR A 99 23.77 -5.95 3.72
N GLU A 100 24.04 -5.61 2.45
CA GLU A 100 25.38 -5.35 1.96
C GLU A 100 25.79 -3.88 2.16
N LYS A 101 26.84 -3.66 2.95
CA LYS A 101 27.42 -2.31 3.13
C LYS A 101 28.06 -1.83 1.82
N HIS A 102 27.92 -0.54 1.52
CA HIS A 102 28.57 0.15 0.40
C HIS A 102 28.16 -0.31 -1.01
N ARG A 103 27.18 -1.19 -1.13
CA ARG A 103 26.59 -1.59 -2.42
C ARG A 103 25.27 -0.87 -2.64
N PHE A 104 25.17 -0.12 -3.75
CA PHE A 104 23.94 0.57 -4.14
C PHE A 104 22.82 -0.46 -4.39
N PRO A 105 21.69 -0.40 -3.66
CA PRO A 105 20.76 -1.52 -3.59
C PRO A 105 19.71 -1.54 -4.70
N ASN A 106 19.40 -0.42 -5.34
CA ASN A 106 18.19 -0.24 -6.16
C ASN A 106 18.05 -1.25 -7.30
N PHE A 107 19.15 -1.68 -7.92
CA PHE A 107 19.07 -2.60 -9.04
C PHE A 107 18.83 -4.04 -8.58
N GLU A 108 19.45 -4.46 -7.48
CA GLU A 108 19.16 -5.75 -6.86
C GLU A 108 17.76 -5.80 -6.26
N PHE A 109 17.29 -4.69 -5.68
CA PHE A 109 15.93 -4.53 -5.22
C PHE A 109 14.92 -4.82 -6.35
N VAL A 110 15.11 -4.21 -7.53
CA VAL A 110 14.20 -4.42 -8.67
C VAL A 110 14.31 -5.84 -9.23
N ARG A 111 15.52 -6.46 -9.25
CA ARG A 111 15.69 -7.87 -9.64
C ARG A 111 14.88 -8.79 -8.72
N ALA A 112 15.05 -8.63 -7.41
CA ALA A 112 14.31 -9.42 -6.43
C ALA A 112 12.79 -9.20 -6.52
N LEU A 113 12.34 -7.95 -6.70
CA LEU A 113 10.92 -7.63 -6.86
C LEU A 113 10.34 -8.24 -8.13
N ARG A 114 11.06 -8.14 -9.27
CA ARG A 114 10.67 -8.78 -10.53
C ARG A 114 10.51 -10.29 -10.34
N ASP A 115 11.49 -10.95 -9.75
CA ASP A 115 11.47 -12.40 -9.55
C ASP A 115 10.33 -12.83 -8.63
N SER A 116 9.97 -11.99 -7.65
CA SER A 116 8.84 -12.22 -6.76
C SER A 116 7.48 -12.06 -7.46
N LEU A 117 7.32 -11.05 -8.35
CA LEU A 117 6.05 -10.72 -9.01
C LEU A 117 5.84 -11.40 -10.36
N SER A 118 6.88 -11.99 -10.97
CA SER A 118 6.80 -12.59 -12.31
C SER A 118 6.33 -14.05 -12.32
N LYS A 119 5.95 -14.58 -11.17
CA LYS A 119 5.46 -15.97 -11.04
C LYS A 119 4.10 -16.20 -11.68
N ASP A 120 3.32 -15.11 -11.82
CA ASP A 120 1.97 -15.11 -12.39
C ASP A 120 1.60 -13.72 -12.94
N ASN A 121 0.31 -13.50 -13.27
CA ASN A 121 -0.23 -12.25 -13.80
C ASN A 121 -1.33 -11.65 -12.91
N GLY A 122 -1.34 -11.95 -11.63
CA GLY A 122 -2.28 -11.41 -10.66
C GLY A 122 -2.16 -9.90 -10.49
N SER A 123 -3.19 -9.26 -9.96
CA SER A 123 -3.18 -7.81 -9.73
C SER A 123 -2.21 -7.41 -8.64
N VAL A 124 -1.46 -6.32 -8.86
CA VAL A 124 -0.50 -5.77 -7.89
C VAL A 124 -1.09 -4.54 -7.23
N PHE A 125 -0.98 -4.45 -5.91
CA PHE A 125 -1.55 -3.39 -5.10
C PHE A 125 -0.47 -2.62 -4.35
N ARG A 126 -0.67 -1.32 -4.25
CA ARG A 126 0.08 -0.38 -3.42
C ARG A 126 -0.87 0.49 -2.61
N TYR A 127 -0.35 1.21 -1.64
CA TYR A 127 -1.11 2.22 -0.93
C TYR A 127 -0.51 3.61 -1.16
N ALA A 128 -1.22 4.48 -1.87
CA ALA A 128 -0.76 5.78 -2.35
C ALA A 128 0.31 5.68 -3.47
N THR A 129 1.05 6.77 -3.70
CA THR A 129 1.91 6.94 -4.89
C THR A 129 3.34 6.49 -4.68
N HIS A 130 3.71 6.07 -3.46
CA HIS A 130 5.11 5.89 -3.06
C HIS A 130 5.84 4.87 -3.93
N GLU A 131 5.33 3.64 -4.03
CA GLU A 131 5.93 2.53 -4.77
C GLU A 131 6.11 2.88 -6.25
N ASN A 132 5.07 3.50 -6.85
CA ASN A 132 5.15 3.96 -8.22
C ASN A 132 6.27 4.99 -8.41
N SER A 133 6.36 5.98 -7.53
CA SER A 133 7.37 7.04 -7.59
C SER A 133 8.78 6.51 -7.44
N ILE A 134 9.00 5.57 -6.51
CA ILE A 134 10.29 4.91 -6.30
C ILE A 134 10.71 4.10 -7.53
N LEU A 135 9.82 3.28 -8.07
CA LEU A 135 10.12 2.49 -9.26
C LEU A 135 10.42 3.39 -10.47
N ARG A 136 9.72 4.51 -10.64
CA ARG A 136 10.02 5.49 -11.70
C ARG A 136 11.38 6.17 -11.49
N ALA A 137 11.78 6.46 -10.24
CA ALA A 137 13.11 6.96 -9.93
C ALA A 137 14.20 5.92 -10.28
N ILE A 138 13.99 4.65 -9.91
CA ILE A 138 14.92 3.56 -10.24
C ILE A 138 15.00 3.33 -11.76
N HIS A 139 13.89 3.44 -12.48
CA HIS A 139 13.88 3.38 -13.93
C HIS A 139 14.81 4.44 -14.56
N ALA A 140 14.79 5.67 -14.04
CA ALA A 140 15.69 6.73 -14.50
C ALA A 140 17.16 6.43 -14.18
N GLN A 141 17.44 5.86 -13.00
CA GLN A 141 18.78 5.42 -12.59
C GLN A 141 19.29 4.27 -13.49
N LEU A 142 18.45 3.27 -13.79
CA LEU A 142 18.78 2.18 -14.73
C LEU A 142 19.11 2.71 -16.12
N LYS A 143 18.34 3.67 -16.63
CA LYS A 143 18.59 4.29 -17.94
C LYS A 143 20.00 4.89 -18.03
N ALA A 144 20.48 5.50 -16.95
CA ALA A 144 21.82 6.10 -16.85
C ALA A 144 22.92 5.09 -16.49
N SER A 145 22.59 3.87 -16.10
CA SER A 145 23.54 2.85 -15.62
C SER A 145 24.18 2.05 -16.75
N TYR A 146 25.19 1.26 -16.39
CA TYR A 146 25.85 0.27 -17.26
C TYR A 146 25.37 -1.18 -16.95
N GLU A 147 24.26 -1.36 -16.23
CA GLU A 147 23.72 -2.67 -15.93
C GLU A 147 23.38 -3.43 -17.22
N LYS A 148 23.80 -4.70 -17.31
CA LYS A 148 23.64 -5.52 -18.51
C LYS A 148 22.17 -5.83 -18.81
N ASP A 149 21.38 -6.01 -17.78
CA ASP A 149 19.95 -6.36 -17.81
C ASP A 149 19.02 -5.14 -17.66
N LYS A 150 19.57 -3.91 -17.74
CA LYS A 150 18.79 -2.68 -17.53
C LYS A 150 17.54 -2.58 -18.40
N LYS A 151 17.60 -3.08 -19.64
CA LYS A 151 16.46 -3.03 -20.55
C LYS A 151 15.31 -3.87 -20.01
N GLU A 152 15.59 -5.09 -19.59
CA GLU A 152 14.62 -6.02 -19.02
C GLU A 152 14.01 -5.48 -17.71
N LEU A 153 14.85 -4.89 -16.84
CA LEU A 153 14.39 -4.28 -15.60
C LEU A 153 13.51 -3.06 -15.83
N MET A 154 13.86 -2.23 -16.82
CA MET A 154 13.05 -1.08 -17.21
C MET A 154 11.69 -1.51 -17.79
N GLU A 155 11.67 -2.53 -18.65
CA GLU A 155 10.43 -3.12 -19.20
C GLU A 155 9.54 -3.70 -18.10
N PHE A 156 10.14 -4.36 -17.09
CA PHE A 156 9.40 -4.81 -15.90
C PHE A 156 8.78 -3.64 -15.13
N ILE A 157 9.56 -2.59 -14.83
CA ILE A 157 9.05 -1.40 -14.14
C ILE A 157 7.92 -0.76 -14.95
N ASP A 158 8.10 -0.59 -16.26
CA ASP A 158 7.09 -0.02 -17.14
C ASP A 158 5.79 -0.85 -17.15
N SER A 159 5.90 -2.16 -16.95
CA SER A 159 4.73 -3.05 -16.95
C SER A 159 3.84 -2.88 -15.73
N ILE A 160 4.38 -2.49 -14.56
CA ILE A 160 3.68 -2.40 -13.27
C ILE A 160 3.48 -0.97 -12.76
N THR A 161 3.95 0.03 -13.52
CA THR A 161 3.86 1.45 -13.14
C THR A 161 3.17 2.28 -14.19
N HIS A 162 2.84 3.52 -13.81
CA HIS A 162 2.42 4.54 -14.75
C HIS A 162 3.27 5.81 -14.61
N TYR A 163 3.25 6.63 -15.66
CA TYR A 163 3.88 7.95 -15.69
C TYR A 163 3.09 8.90 -16.59
N LYS A 164 3.35 10.18 -16.44
CA LYS A 164 2.69 11.22 -17.21
C LYS A 164 3.63 11.78 -18.28
N VAL A 165 3.10 12.04 -19.46
CA VAL A 165 3.78 12.71 -20.57
C VAL A 165 2.97 13.93 -21.01
N GLY A 166 3.68 14.97 -21.49
CA GLY A 166 3.07 16.25 -21.83
C GLY A 166 2.97 17.19 -20.62
N SER A 167 2.23 18.27 -20.77
CA SER A 167 2.02 19.25 -19.71
C SER A 167 0.67 19.96 -19.85
N GLY A 168 0.10 20.40 -18.73
CA GLY A 168 -1.18 21.12 -18.69
C GLY A 168 -2.32 20.29 -19.29
N LYS A 169 -3.07 20.86 -20.25
CA LYS A 169 -4.21 20.18 -20.87
C LYS A 169 -3.85 19.01 -21.79
N SER A 170 -2.59 18.89 -22.19
CA SER A 170 -2.09 17.79 -23.03
C SER A 170 -1.40 16.67 -22.24
N GLU A 171 -1.49 16.70 -20.92
CA GLU A 171 -0.96 15.65 -20.06
C GLU A 171 -1.74 14.35 -20.24
N VAL A 172 -1.02 13.27 -20.56
CA VAL A 172 -1.57 11.92 -20.75
C VAL A 172 -0.85 10.97 -19.81
N THR A 173 -1.60 10.13 -19.13
CA THR A 173 -1.05 9.03 -18.32
C THR A 173 -0.80 7.81 -19.19
N ILE A 174 0.42 7.31 -19.18
CA ILE A 174 0.83 6.05 -19.79
C ILE A 174 0.90 5.02 -18.68
N ALA A 175 0.02 4.03 -18.70
CA ALA A 175 -0.04 2.96 -17.71
C ALA A 175 0.50 1.65 -18.27
N GLY A 176 1.20 0.91 -17.44
CA GLY A 176 1.67 -0.44 -17.73
C GLY A 176 0.53 -1.45 -17.83
N LYS A 177 0.78 -2.59 -18.46
CA LYS A 177 -0.23 -3.66 -18.63
C LYS A 177 -0.73 -4.26 -17.31
N ARG A 178 0.07 -4.16 -16.27
CA ARG A 178 -0.18 -4.65 -14.89
C ARG A 178 0.04 -3.50 -13.91
N ASP A 179 -0.36 -2.27 -14.29
CA ASP A 179 -0.20 -1.07 -13.45
C ASP A 179 -0.78 -1.31 -12.05
N MET A 180 -0.04 -0.93 -11.04
CA MET A 180 -0.41 -1.17 -9.64
C MET A 180 -1.70 -0.43 -9.27
N ILE A 181 -2.65 -1.18 -8.71
CA ILE A 181 -3.90 -0.64 -8.18
C ILE A 181 -3.62 0.13 -6.89
N ASP A 182 -4.08 1.38 -6.82
CA ASP A 182 -3.90 2.23 -5.66
C ASP A 182 -5.05 2.06 -4.66
N LEU A 183 -4.80 1.35 -3.56
CA LEU A 183 -5.80 1.14 -2.50
C LEU A 183 -6.23 2.44 -1.81
N LEU A 184 -5.40 3.49 -1.82
CA LEU A 184 -5.82 4.81 -1.33
C LEU A 184 -6.97 5.37 -2.17
N GLU A 185 -6.92 5.21 -3.51
CA GLU A 185 -8.00 5.66 -4.39
C GLU A 185 -9.25 4.78 -4.25
N VAL A 186 -9.10 3.49 -3.98
CA VAL A 186 -10.22 2.58 -3.65
C VAL A 186 -10.90 3.04 -2.36
N VAL A 187 -10.13 3.31 -1.30
CA VAL A 187 -10.67 3.84 -0.03
C VAL A 187 -11.42 5.15 -0.25
N LYS A 188 -10.83 6.10 -0.97
CA LYS A 188 -11.46 7.41 -1.24
C LYS A 188 -12.79 7.31 -1.96
N ARG A 189 -12.97 6.30 -2.81
CA ARG A 189 -14.19 6.11 -3.59
C ARG A 189 -15.28 5.37 -2.83
N TYR A 190 -14.91 4.36 -2.04
CA TYR A 190 -15.87 3.39 -1.55
C TYR A 190 -16.00 3.31 -0.03
N PHE A 191 -15.12 3.93 0.73
CA PHE A 191 -15.11 3.83 2.20
C PHE A 191 -14.97 5.17 2.88
N TYR A 192 -15.81 5.39 3.89
CA TYR A 192 -15.68 6.51 4.82
C TYR A 192 -16.12 6.10 6.22
N HIS A 193 -15.38 6.56 7.23
CA HIS A 193 -15.77 6.42 8.63
C HIS A 193 -15.48 7.72 9.38
N PRO A 194 -16.37 8.19 10.29
CA PRO A 194 -16.20 9.44 11.02
C PRO A 194 -14.88 9.56 11.79
N SER A 195 -14.37 8.42 12.34
CA SER A 195 -13.10 8.40 13.07
C SER A 195 -11.89 8.71 12.21
N MET A 196 -12.00 8.67 10.89
CA MET A 196 -10.91 9.02 9.95
C MET A 196 -10.63 10.52 9.94
N LYS A 197 -11.58 11.35 10.39
CA LYS A 197 -11.44 12.83 10.49
C LYS A 197 -10.91 13.49 9.21
N GLY A 198 -11.29 12.91 8.04
CA GLY A 198 -10.88 13.40 6.72
C GLY A 198 -9.51 12.91 6.23
N SER A 199 -8.79 12.11 7.00
CA SER A 199 -7.55 11.46 6.57
C SER A 199 -7.83 10.10 5.94
N ASN A 200 -7.17 9.81 4.79
CA ASN A 200 -7.19 8.49 4.16
C ASN A 200 -5.85 7.76 4.31
N SER A 201 -5.00 8.17 5.26
CA SER A 201 -3.78 7.42 5.59
C SER A 201 -4.13 6.01 6.07
N ILE A 202 -3.39 4.99 5.64
CA ILE A 202 -3.60 3.60 6.06
C ILE A 202 -3.59 3.46 7.59
N LYS A 203 -2.78 4.26 8.29
CA LYS A 203 -2.71 4.30 9.77
C LYS A 203 -4.00 4.78 10.45
N VAL A 204 -4.88 5.43 9.69
CA VAL A 204 -6.20 5.91 10.15
C VAL A 204 -7.32 5.04 9.60
N VAL A 205 -7.18 4.58 8.36
CA VAL A 205 -8.17 3.70 7.70
C VAL A 205 -8.25 2.34 8.38
N LEU A 206 -7.11 1.69 8.68
CA LEU A 206 -7.13 0.38 9.34
C LEU A 206 -7.89 0.38 10.68
N PRO A 207 -7.64 1.29 11.63
CA PRO A 207 -8.46 1.37 12.85
C PRO A 207 -9.94 1.64 12.59
N ALA A 208 -10.27 2.40 11.54
CA ALA A 208 -11.66 2.67 11.16
C ALA A 208 -12.36 1.42 10.61
N VAL A 209 -11.68 0.63 9.80
CA VAL A 209 -12.16 -0.67 9.28
C VAL A 209 -12.40 -1.64 10.44
N LEU A 210 -11.48 -1.73 11.40
CA LEU A 210 -11.64 -2.57 12.59
C LEU A 210 -12.86 -2.17 13.42
N LYS A 211 -13.16 -0.88 13.55
CA LYS A 211 -14.38 -0.39 14.21
C LYS A 211 -15.67 -0.74 13.44
N SER A 212 -15.56 -0.98 12.14
CA SER A 212 -16.71 -1.22 11.25
C SER A 212 -17.03 -2.70 11.06
N SER A 213 -16.14 -3.62 11.44
CA SER A 213 -16.30 -5.05 11.14
C SER A 213 -15.84 -5.95 12.28
N GLN A 214 -16.80 -6.45 13.06
CA GLN A 214 -16.52 -7.42 14.12
C GLN A 214 -15.89 -8.70 13.58
N ALA A 215 -16.29 -9.17 12.39
CA ALA A 215 -15.72 -10.37 11.75
C ALA A 215 -14.21 -10.25 11.48
N ILE A 216 -13.75 -9.05 11.07
CA ILE A 216 -12.32 -8.77 10.88
C ILE A 216 -11.61 -8.78 12.24
N VAL A 217 -12.20 -8.15 13.26
CA VAL A 217 -11.66 -8.13 14.62
C VAL A 217 -11.53 -9.55 15.16
N ASP A 218 -12.56 -10.37 15.05
CA ASP A 218 -12.55 -11.75 15.55
C ASP A 218 -11.47 -12.59 14.87
N LYS A 219 -11.34 -12.47 13.53
CA LYS A 219 -10.31 -13.19 12.77
C LYS A 219 -8.90 -12.81 13.22
N TYR A 220 -8.57 -11.52 13.26
CA TYR A 220 -7.21 -11.03 13.50
C TYR A 220 -6.83 -10.85 14.97
N SER A 221 -7.79 -11.08 15.89
CA SER A 221 -7.51 -11.26 17.33
C SER A 221 -6.96 -12.65 17.67
N GLN A 222 -7.06 -13.60 16.73
CA GLN A 222 -6.48 -14.93 16.90
C GLN A 222 -4.99 -14.90 16.54
N PRO A 223 -4.15 -15.78 17.11
CA PRO A 223 -2.73 -15.89 16.78
C PRO A 223 -2.56 -16.65 15.45
N ILE A 224 -2.94 -16.01 14.36
CA ILE A 224 -2.97 -16.63 13.02
C ILE A 224 -1.74 -16.34 12.18
N TYR A 225 -0.95 -15.31 12.50
CA TYR A 225 0.29 -14.99 11.81
C TYR A 225 1.43 -15.90 12.24
N GLY A 226 2.08 -16.52 11.27
CA GLY A 226 3.04 -17.60 11.44
C GLY A 226 2.40 -18.98 11.30
N SER A 227 1.12 -19.15 11.69
CA SER A 227 0.39 -20.44 11.62
C SER A 227 -0.56 -20.50 10.42
N VAL A 228 -1.79 -19.98 10.56
CA VAL A 228 -2.82 -19.99 9.48
C VAL A 228 -2.40 -19.08 8.31
N ILE A 229 -1.75 -17.96 8.61
CA ILE A 229 -1.11 -17.08 7.62
C ILE A 229 0.40 -17.32 7.72
N PRO A 230 0.98 -18.14 6.84
CA PRO A 230 2.41 -18.40 6.86
C PRO A 230 3.21 -17.10 6.73
N SER A 231 4.27 -16.96 7.52
CA SER A 231 5.12 -15.77 7.55
C SER A 231 6.58 -16.17 7.45
N LEU A 232 7.37 -15.38 6.73
CA LEU A 232 8.83 -15.54 6.66
C LEU A 232 9.53 -15.03 7.94
N ASN A 233 8.82 -14.23 8.76
CA ASN A 233 9.41 -13.55 9.92
C ASN A 233 8.84 -14.02 11.27
N ILE A 234 7.69 -14.71 11.25
CA ILE A 234 7.00 -15.18 12.46
C ILE A 234 6.89 -16.69 12.38
N PRO A 235 7.56 -17.43 13.29
CA PRO A 235 7.57 -18.89 13.26
C PRO A 235 6.20 -19.46 13.65
N ALA A 236 5.90 -20.66 13.14
CA ALA A 236 4.63 -21.33 13.41
C ALA A 236 4.45 -21.76 14.88
N GLU A 237 5.56 -21.92 15.59
CA GLU A 237 5.60 -22.30 17.01
C GLU A 237 5.24 -21.14 17.95
N ASP A 238 5.38 -19.88 17.48
CA ASP A 238 5.03 -18.67 18.24
C ASP A 238 4.21 -17.70 17.39
N PRO A 239 2.98 -18.10 16.98
CA PRO A 239 2.15 -17.29 16.12
C PRO A 239 1.68 -16.01 16.82
N LYS A 240 1.49 -14.92 16.06
CA LYS A 240 1.10 -13.61 16.57
C LYS A 240 -0.33 -13.24 16.17
N SER A 241 -0.98 -12.46 17.03
CA SER A 241 -2.20 -11.72 16.71
C SER A 241 -1.86 -10.23 16.53
N TRP A 242 -2.54 -9.57 15.58
CA TRP A 242 -2.33 -8.14 15.35
C TRP A 242 -3.36 -7.26 16.02
N ILE A 243 -4.42 -7.84 16.58
CA ILE A 243 -5.45 -7.10 17.30
C ILE A 243 -5.40 -7.47 18.77
N THR A 244 -5.14 -6.49 19.60
CA THR A 244 -5.20 -6.54 21.06
C THR A 244 -6.24 -5.55 21.56
N ARG A 245 -6.64 -5.71 22.80
CA ARG A 245 -7.54 -4.81 23.49
C ARG A 245 -6.87 -4.23 24.73
N SER A 246 -7.10 -2.95 24.94
CA SER A 246 -6.71 -2.25 26.16
C SER A 246 -7.55 -2.70 27.37
N ALA A 247 -7.16 -2.28 28.56
CA ALA A 247 -7.84 -2.67 29.81
C ALA A 247 -9.33 -2.24 29.88
N ASP A 248 -9.71 -1.20 29.14
CA ASP A 248 -11.09 -0.71 28.98
C ASP A 248 -11.86 -1.39 27.82
N GLY A 249 -11.25 -2.41 27.18
CA GLY A 249 -11.87 -3.23 26.14
C GLY A 249 -11.82 -2.63 24.73
N GLU A 250 -11.24 -1.44 24.55
CA GLU A 250 -11.09 -0.82 23.24
C GLU A 250 -10.02 -1.54 22.40
N ILE A 251 -10.22 -1.57 21.06
CA ILE A 251 -9.22 -2.14 20.14
C ILE A 251 -8.03 -1.19 20.08
N GLU A 252 -6.85 -1.71 20.40
CA GLU A 252 -5.61 -0.97 20.27
C GLU A 252 -5.24 -0.79 18.78
N ASN A 253 -4.56 0.31 18.48
CA ASN A 253 -4.06 0.52 17.12
C ASN A 253 -2.94 -0.48 16.83
N PRO A 254 -3.08 -1.39 15.83
CA PRO A 254 -2.08 -2.41 15.51
C PRO A 254 -0.67 -1.85 15.24
N TYR A 255 -0.56 -0.61 14.78
CA TYR A 255 0.75 0.04 14.58
C TYR A 255 1.54 0.27 15.87
N LYS A 256 0.92 0.18 17.05
CA LYS A 256 1.61 0.27 18.34
C LYS A 256 2.38 -1.00 18.71
N HIS A 257 2.12 -2.10 18.01
CA HIS A 257 2.82 -3.37 18.23
C HIS A 257 4.12 -3.48 17.42
N LEU A 258 4.39 -2.51 16.55
CA LEU A 258 5.68 -2.43 15.85
C LEU A 258 6.72 -1.90 16.82
N ASP A 259 7.83 -2.63 16.97
CA ASP A 259 8.95 -2.21 17.82
C ASP A 259 9.47 -0.84 17.39
N GLU A 260 9.72 0.02 18.37
CA GLU A 260 10.36 1.29 18.09
C GLU A 260 11.82 1.04 17.68
N ILE A 261 12.26 1.66 16.58
CA ILE A 261 13.64 1.56 16.07
C ILE A 261 14.65 2.03 17.12
N SER A 262 14.24 2.91 18.04
CA SER A 262 15.06 3.35 19.18
C SER A 262 15.56 2.19 20.07
N ALA A 263 14.86 1.06 20.13
CA ALA A 263 15.32 -0.12 20.87
C ALA A 263 16.57 -0.78 20.26
N PHE A 264 16.90 -0.48 19.00
CA PHE A 264 18.06 -1.00 18.29
C PHE A 264 19.22 -0.03 18.17
N LEU A 265 19.05 1.22 18.63
CA LEU A 265 20.04 2.30 18.54
C LEU A 265 20.68 2.63 19.90
N GLY A 266 20.46 1.80 20.92
CA GLY A 266 21.00 1.92 22.27
C GLY A 266 22.52 1.76 22.39
#